data_f626704ff014dba0bb269b761875dba7
#
_entry.id   f626704ff014dba0bb269b761875dba7
#
_cell.length_a   1.000
_cell.length_b   1.000
_cell.length_c   1.000
_cell.angle_alpha   90.00
_cell.angle_beta   90.00
_cell.angle_gamma   90.00
#
_symmetry.space_group_name_H-M   'P 1'
#
loop_
_entity.id
_entity.type
_entity.pdbx_description
1 polymer ?
#
loop_
_entity_poly.entity_id
_entity_poly.type
_entity_poly.pdbx_seq_one_letter_code
_entity_poly.pdbx_strand_id
1 'polypeptide(L)'
;SEQSIFPSLSMPSLLDSASGRSDDTLTVQEIQGAPQLPVSIDLTVRENNLWDRIRNGFAMTDLNDDLVLHYQQWYQNRPDALRRMVERSRPYLHHIVEELEARGMPTELALLPMVESSFNPNAYSRAHASGLWQFIPATGKRFNLEQNWWRDERRDIVASTNAALDYLQTIYDMHGDWHLALASYNWGEGSVGRALNKNRALGLPGDYLSLTMPGETKNYVPKLQALKNIFSDPALVTELNLSPIPNRPYFSTVSKTSSIDVNVAAKLAEMPVKEFVALNPAHNRPVIQAESPIIIPAEKLETFMSNLEAHESSNKPLSYWQSYTLRPGDKLENVAPRFGMSVA
;
A
#
# COMPACT_ATOMS: atom_id res chain seq x y z
N SER A 1 -4.92 -12.32 -12.72
CA SER A 1 -3.49 -12.18 -12.71
C SER A 1 -2.85 -13.46 -12.21
N GLU A 2 -1.76 -13.84 -12.83
CA GLU A 2 -1.00 -15.03 -12.46
C GLU A 2 -0.49 -15.01 -11.02
N GLN A 3 -0.46 -13.84 -10.42
CA GLN A 3 -0.04 -13.67 -9.05
C GLN A 3 -1.07 -14.17 -8.05
N SER A 4 -2.23 -14.53 -8.55
CA SER A 4 -3.40 -14.72 -7.73
C SER A 4 -3.28 -15.79 -6.66
N ILE A 5 -2.47 -16.84 -6.87
CA ILE A 5 -2.36 -17.93 -5.90
C ILE A 5 -1.18 -17.72 -4.95
N PHE A 6 -0.02 -17.32 -5.47
CA PHE A 6 1.20 -17.23 -4.69
C PHE A 6 1.99 -15.94 -4.88
N PRO A 7 1.37 -14.75 -4.96
CA PRO A 7 2.11 -13.54 -5.28
C PRO A 7 3.12 -13.18 -4.20
N SER A 8 2.71 -13.25 -2.95
CA SER A 8 3.59 -12.90 -1.83
C SER A 8 4.63 -13.97 -1.56
N LEU A 9 4.37 -15.21 -1.95
CA LEU A 9 5.35 -16.28 -1.83
C LEU A 9 6.38 -16.20 -2.96
N SER A 10 5.97 -15.70 -4.13
CA SER A 10 6.88 -15.54 -5.26
C SER A 10 7.91 -14.44 -5.01
N MET A 11 7.49 -13.36 -4.35
CA MET A 11 8.38 -12.23 -4.12
C MET A 11 9.59 -12.58 -3.25
N PRO A 12 9.42 -13.22 -2.09
CA PRO A 12 10.57 -13.70 -1.33
C PRO A 12 11.47 -14.63 -2.13
N SER A 13 10.89 -15.48 -2.97
CA SER A 13 11.67 -16.39 -3.81
C SER A 13 12.55 -15.65 -4.80
N LEU A 14 12.05 -14.57 -5.41
CA LEU A 14 12.85 -13.75 -6.32
C LEU A 14 14.00 -13.08 -5.59
N LEU A 15 13.74 -12.56 -4.41
CA LEU A 15 14.79 -11.97 -3.60
C LEU A 15 15.77 -13.02 -3.11
N ASP A 16 15.29 -14.19 -2.75
CA ASP A 16 16.14 -15.28 -2.33
C ASP A 16 17.01 -15.81 -3.47
N SER A 17 16.49 -15.84 -4.69
CA SER A 17 17.29 -16.18 -5.87
C SER A 17 18.43 -15.21 -6.05
N ALA A 18 18.16 -13.92 -5.87
CA ALA A 18 19.21 -12.90 -5.94
C ALA A 18 20.18 -13.03 -4.78
N SER A 19 19.64 -13.29 -3.58
CA SER A 19 20.46 -13.39 -2.38
C SER A 19 21.16 -14.75 -2.23
N GLY A 20 20.61 -15.78 -2.85
CA GLY A 20 21.22 -17.11 -2.82
C GLY A 20 22.48 -17.25 -3.64
N ARG A 21 22.88 -16.23 -4.38
CA ARG A 21 24.12 -16.23 -5.11
C ARG A 21 25.28 -15.90 -4.18
N SER A 22 26.18 -16.84 -4.04
CA SER A 22 27.41 -16.62 -3.26
C SER A 22 28.23 -15.46 -3.80
N ASP A 23 28.03 -15.16 -5.10
CA ASP A 23 28.74 -14.09 -5.80
C ASP A 23 28.22 -12.70 -5.41
N ASP A 24 27.11 -12.62 -4.72
CA ASP A 24 26.53 -11.35 -4.25
C ASP A 24 27.29 -10.73 -3.08
N THR A 25 28.31 -11.42 -2.58
CA THR A 25 29.22 -10.84 -1.59
C THR A 25 30.20 -9.92 -2.30
N LEU A 26 30.11 -8.63 -2.02
CA LEU A 26 31.05 -7.66 -2.53
C LEU A 26 32.30 -7.66 -1.64
N THR A 27 33.44 -7.94 -2.25
CA THR A 27 34.71 -7.82 -1.55
C THR A 27 35.29 -6.44 -1.81
N VAL A 28 35.52 -5.68 -0.77
CA VAL A 28 36.16 -4.38 -0.86
C VAL A 28 37.65 -4.60 -0.94
N GLN A 29 38.25 -4.23 -2.11
CA GLN A 29 39.67 -4.31 -2.25
C GLN A 29 40.34 -3.24 -1.41
N GLU A 30 41.34 -3.65 -0.66
CA GLU A 30 42.12 -2.70 0.10
C GLU A 30 42.97 -1.84 -0.85
N ILE A 31 42.88 -0.55 -0.63
CA ILE A 31 43.76 0.39 -1.24
C ILE A 31 45.06 0.35 -0.42
N GLN A 32 46.17 0.10 -1.07
CA GLN A 32 47.46 -0.02 -0.40
C GLN A 32 47.77 1.25 0.40
N GLY A 33 48.00 1.09 1.70
CA GLY A 33 48.27 2.21 2.62
C GLY A 33 47.05 2.88 3.21
N ALA A 34 45.82 2.42 2.88
CA ALA A 34 44.61 2.91 3.47
C ALA A 34 44.27 2.14 4.73
N PRO A 35 43.46 2.75 5.68
CA PRO A 35 42.93 2.02 6.79
C PRO A 35 42.14 0.82 6.31
N GLN A 36 42.22 -0.27 7.04
CA GLN A 36 41.46 -1.46 6.68
C GLN A 36 39.98 -1.21 6.80
N LEU A 37 39.28 -1.41 5.68
CA LEU A 37 37.82 -1.37 5.60
C LEU A 37 37.28 -2.80 5.70
N PRO A 38 36.01 -2.98 5.99
CA PRO A 38 35.40 -4.30 5.90
C PRO A 38 35.71 -4.93 4.55
N VAL A 39 36.23 -6.15 4.57
CA VAL A 39 36.71 -6.81 3.33
C VAL A 39 35.59 -7.25 2.43
N SER A 40 34.37 -7.42 2.95
CA SER A 40 33.25 -7.83 2.13
C SER A 40 31.94 -7.28 2.65
N ILE A 41 31.01 -7.01 1.71
CA ILE A 41 29.63 -6.67 1.97
C ILE A 41 28.81 -7.84 1.45
N ASP A 42 28.10 -8.51 2.35
CA ASP A 42 27.24 -9.62 1.99
C ASP A 42 25.87 -9.10 1.56
N LEU A 43 25.59 -9.15 0.28
CA LEU A 43 24.31 -8.70 -0.29
C LEU A 43 23.17 -9.66 0.01
N THR A 44 23.47 -10.84 0.57
CA THR A 44 22.43 -11.79 0.97
C THR A 44 21.88 -11.50 2.37
N VAL A 45 22.60 -10.72 3.16
CA VAL A 45 22.16 -10.33 4.49
C VAL A 45 21.00 -9.34 4.37
N ARG A 46 19.89 -9.69 4.99
CA ARG A 46 18.68 -8.87 5.00
C ARG A 46 18.48 -8.29 6.39
N GLU A 47 17.97 -7.07 6.43
CA GLU A 47 17.58 -6.46 7.67
C GLU A 47 16.42 -7.23 8.29
N ASN A 48 16.49 -7.48 9.60
CA ASN A 48 15.41 -8.14 10.34
C ASN A 48 14.23 -7.20 10.56
N ASN A 49 14.54 -5.91 10.71
CA ASN A 49 13.57 -4.86 10.91
C ASN A 49 13.32 -4.14 9.59
N LEU A 50 12.07 -4.09 9.17
CA LEU A 50 11.67 -3.44 7.93
C LEU A 50 12.03 -1.94 7.90
N TRP A 51 12.05 -1.27 9.04
CA TRP A 51 12.45 0.15 9.11
C TRP A 51 13.89 0.36 8.65
N ASP A 52 14.79 -0.55 8.98
CA ASP A 52 16.18 -0.47 8.52
C ASP A 52 16.26 -0.57 6.99
N ARG A 53 15.48 -1.48 6.41
CA ARG A 53 15.37 -1.63 4.96
C ARG A 53 14.82 -0.36 4.31
N ILE A 54 13.78 0.23 4.88
CA ILE A 54 13.20 1.48 4.38
C ILE A 54 14.23 2.62 4.41
N ARG A 55 14.94 2.78 5.53
CA ARG A 55 15.98 3.81 5.65
C ARG A 55 17.06 3.66 4.60
N ASN A 56 17.48 2.44 4.36
CA ASN A 56 18.55 2.16 3.38
C ASN A 56 18.11 2.45 1.94
N GLY A 57 16.83 2.53 1.68
CA GLY A 57 16.26 2.85 0.36
C GLY A 57 15.86 4.31 0.19
N PHE A 58 16.04 5.15 1.17
CA PHE A 58 15.76 6.59 1.04
C PHE A 58 16.65 7.20 -0.05
N ALA A 59 16.05 7.86 -1.01
CA ALA A 59 16.75 8.37 -2.18
C ALA A 59 16.25 9.74 -2.67
N MET A 60 15.23 10.29 -2.02
CA MET A 60 14.70 11.60 -2.38
C MET A 60 15.56 12.71 -1.78
N THR A 61 15.74 13.81 -2.53
CA THR A 61 16.35 15.02 -1.98
C THR A 61 15.49 15.53 -0.83
N ASP A 62 16.14 15.94 0.25
CA ASP A 62 15.46 16.52 1.39
C ASP A 62 14.89 17.90 1.06
N LEU A 63 13.70 18.18 1.59
CA LEU A 63 13.07 19.48 1.48
C LEU A 63 13.49 20.36 2.67
N ASN A 64 14.07 21.52 2.39
CA ASN A 64 14.44 22.50 3.40
C ASN A 64 13.36 23.59 3.47
N ASP A 65 12.48 23.47 4.45
CA ASP A 65 11.39 24.42 4.68
C ASP A 65 11.03 24.40 6.17
N ASP A 66 10.69 25.56 6.71
CA ASP A 66 10.29 25.70 8.12
C ASP A 66 9.08 24.81 8.47
N LEU A 67 8.20 24.56 7.51
CA LEU A 67 7.06 23.66 7.71
C LEU A 67 7.48 22.24 8.03
N VAL A 68 8.64 21.80 7.57
CA VAL A 68 9.16 20.45 7.89
C VAL A 68 9.37 20.33 9.39
N LEU A 69 10.05 21.29 9.99
CA LEU A 69 10.29 21.30 11.45
C LEU A 69 8.98 21.42 12.21
N HIS A 70 8.06 22.25 11.73
CA HIS A 70 6.73 22.38 12.33
C HIS A 70 6.00 21.03 12.38
N TYR A 71 5.95 20.28 11.28
CA TYR A 71 5.29 18.98 11.25
C TYR A 71 6.06 17.90 11.99
N GLN A 72 7.38 17.97 11.98
CA GLN A 72 8.19 17.03 12.77
C GLN A 72 7.83 17.16 14.25
N GLN A 73 7.73 18.36 14.77
CA GLN A 73 7.30 18.61 16.14
C GLN A 73 5.84 18.20 16.35
N TRP A 74 5.00 18.49 15.38
CA TRP A 74 3.58 18.14 15.42
C TRP A 74 3.38 16.63 15.58
N TYR A 75 4.09 15.83 14.80
CA TYR A 75 4.03 14.37 14.90
C TYR A 75 4.64 13.86 16.21
N GLN A 76 5.79 14.41 16.62
CA GLN A 76 6.46 14.01 17.87
C GLN A 76 5.62 14.33 19.11
N ASN A 77 4.84 15.39 19.05
CA ASN A 77 3.91 15.76 20.12
C ASN A 77 2.64 14.89 20.15
N ARG A 78 2.50 13.99 19.19
CA ARG A 78 1.36 13.06 19.07
C ARG A 78 1.87 11.62 18.95
N PRO A 79 2.64 11.14 19.94
CA PRO A 79 3.26 9.82 19.84
C PRO A 79 2.24 8.68 19.73
N ASP A 80 1.07 8.82 20.36
CA ASP A 80 0.02 7.81 20.25
C ASP A 80 -0.53 7.71 18.82
N ALA A 81 -0.65 8.83 18.12
CA ALA A 81 -1.07 8.85 16.73
C ALA A 81 -0.03 8.20 15.82
N LEU A 82 1.26 8.47 16.04
CA LEU A 82 2.35 7.81 15.33
C LEU A 82 2.33 6.30 15.55
N ARG A 83 2.18 5.87 16.79
CA ARG A 83 2.12 4.44 17.13
C ARG A 83 0.95 3.75 16.41
N ARG A 84 -0.21 4.40 16.36
CA ARG A 84 -1.37 3.86 15.63
C ARG A 84 -1.10 3.73 14.13
N MET A 85 -0.44 4.72 13.53
CA MET A 85 -0.08 4.65 12.11
C MET A 85 0.89 3.50 11.85
N VAL A 86 1.88 3.31 12.69
CA VAL A 86 2.83 2.20 12.58
C VAL A 86 2.12 0.86 12.68
N GLU A 87 1.22 0.71 13.66
CA GLU A 87 0.46 -0.53 13.81
C GLU A 87 -0.45 -0.79 12.60
N ARG A 88 -1.11 0.23 12.07
CA ARG A 88 -1.92 0.09 10.86
C ARG A 88 -1.10 -0.25 9.63
N SER A 89 0.15 0.21 9.56
CA SER A 89 1.04 -0.07 8.43
C SER A 89 1.54 -1.51 8.40
N ARG A 90 1.52 -2.20 9.53
CA ARG A 90 2.12 -3.51 9.73
C ARG A 90 1.71 -4.55 8.67
N PRO A 91 0.42 -4.68 8.29
CA PRO A 91 0.04 -5.64 7.26
C PRO A 91 0.52 -5.29 5.85
N TYR A 92 0.84 -4.02 5.58
CA TYR A 92 0.99 -3.53 4.21
C TYR A 92 2.41 -3.12 3.83
N LEU A 93 3.20 -2.73 4.82
CA LEU A 93 4.44 -2.01 4.58
C LEU A 93 5.47 -2.84 3.82
N HIS A 94 5.61 -4.12 4.14
CA HIS A 94 6.54 -5.00 3.43
C HIS A 94 6.19 -5.09 1.95
N HIS A 95 4.92 -5.26 1.61
CA HIS A 95 4.48 -5.32 0.22
C HIS A 95 4.79 -4.02 -0.52
N ILE A 96 4.52 -2.88 0.11
CA ILE A 96 4.78 -1.58 -0.49
C ILE A 96 6.28 -1.40 -0.77
N VAL A 97 7.12 -1.77 0.19
CA VAL A 97 8.59 -1.67 0.03
C VAL A 97 9.08 -2.59 -1.08
N GLU A 98 8.60 -3.82 -1.16
CA GLU A 98 8.93 -4.76 -2.24
C GLU A 98 8.61 -4.15 -3.61
N GLU A 99 7.44 -3.55 -3.76
CA GLU A 99 7.02 -2.93 -5.01
C GLU A 99 7.84 -1.68 -5.36
N LEU A 100 8.19 -0.87 -4.37
CA LEU A 100 9.06 0.28 -4.58
C LEU A 100 10.44 -0.14 -5.06
N GLU A 101 11.03 -1.13 -4.41
CA GLU A 101 12.36 -1.63 -4.78
C GLU A 101 12.35 -2.28 -6.16
N ALA A 102 11.32 -3.06 -6.48
CA ALA A 102 11.17 -3.68 -7.79
C ALA A 102 11.10 -2.65 -8.93
N ARG A 103 10.61 -1.46 -8.64
CA ARG A 103 10.48 -0.35 -9.61
C ARG A 103 11.65 0.62 -9.56
N GLY A 104 12.58 0.43 -8.64
CA GLY A 104 13.69 1.38 -8.43
C GLY A 104 13.26 2.73 -7.91
N MET A 105 12.16 2.77 -7.16
CA MET A 105 11.60 4.00 -6.61
C MET A 105 12.08 4.23 -5.17
N PRO A 106 12.18 5.50 -4.74
CA PRO A 106 12.58 5.83 -3.37
C PRO A 106 11.65 5.26 -2.32
N THR A 107 12.19 4.67 -1.27
CA THR A 107 11.39 4.06 -0.21
C THR A 107 10.71 5.07 0.72
N GLU A 108 11.04 6.35 0.65
CA GLU A 108 10.27 7.40 1.32
C GLU A 108 8.80 7.35 0.94
N LEU A 109 8.50 6.88 -0.28
CA LEU A 109 7.13 6.77 -0.77
C LEU A 109 6.30 5.73 0.01
N ALA A 110 6.94 4.82 0.74
CA ALA A 110 6.25 3.92 1.66
C ALA A 110 5.59 4.66 2.84
N LEU A 111 6.03 5.88 3.12
CA LEU A 111 5.45 6.73 4.16
C LEU A 111 4.26 7.56 3.66
N LEU A 112 4.03 7.60 2.36
CA LEU A 112 2.97 8.43 1.78
C LEU A 112 1.57 8.07 2.32
N PRO A 113 1.20 6.81 2.51
CA PRO A 113 -0.07 6.47 3.13
C PRO A 113 -0.25 7.02 4.55
N MET A 114 0.84 7.32 5.27
CA MET A 114 0.74 8.01 6.57
C MET A 114 0.17 9.41 6.42
N VAL A 115 0.62 10.11 5.38
CA VAL A 115 0.13 11.47 5.06
C VAL A 115 -1.28 11.41 4.51
N GLU A 116 -1.56 10.47 3.60
CA GLU A 116 -2.82 10.37 2.88
C GLU A 116 -3.97 9.89 3.75
N SER A 117 -3.76 8.82 4.51
CA SER A 117 -4.84 8.10 5.18
C SER A 117 -4.52 7.67 6.61
N SER A 118 -3.38 8.05 7.15
CA SER A 118 -2.86 7.51 8.42
C SER A 118 -2.79 5.97 8.39
N PHE A 119 -2.51 5.40 7.22
CA PHE A 119 -2.52 3.95 6.94
C PHE A 119 -3.86 3.27 7.23
N ASN A 120 -4.96 4.00 7.12
CA ASN A 120 -6.28 3.41 7.25
C ASN A 120 -6.82 2.99 5.89
N PRO A 121 -6.95 1.67 5.61
CA PRO A 121 -7.42 1.19 4.31
C PRO A 121 -8.89 1.53 4.04
N ASN A 122 -9.65 1.91 5.06
CA ASN A 122 -11.04 2.32 4.96
C ASN A 122 -11.22 3.84 4.91
N ALA A 123 -10.13 4.60 4.85
CA ALA A 123 -10.22 6.05 4.82
C ALA A 123 -11.01 6.52 3.59
N TYR A 124 -11.89 7.50 3.82
CA TYR A 124 -12.74 8.07 2.80
C TYR A 124 -12.86 9.58 3.03
N SER A 125 -12.53 10.37 2.01
CA SER A 125 -12.50 11.83 2.12
C SER A 125 -13.76 12.47 1.53
N ARG A 126 -13.91 13.78 1.77
CA ARG A 126 -15.00 14.59 1.20
C ARG A 126 -14.98 14.61 -0.33
N ALA A 127 -13.79 14.47 -0.93
CA ALA A 127 -13.63 14.39 -2.38
C ALA A 127 -13.86 12.97 -2.91
N HIS A 128 -14.41 12.08 -2.09
CA HIS A 128 -14.65 10.66 -2.39
C HIS A 128 -13.36 9.88 -2.66
N ALA A 129 -12.22 10.37 -2.18
CA ALA A 129 -10.97 9.61 -2.19
C ALA A 129 -11.07 8.45 -1.21
N SER A 130 -10.53 7.29 -1.58
CA SER A 130 -10.67 6.07 -0.79
C SER A 130 -9.38 5.27 -0.73
N GLY A 131 -9.19 4.58 0.39
CA GLY A 131 -8.10 3.63 0.61
C GLY A 131 -6.82 4.26 1.14
N LEU A 132 -5.80 3.43 1.28
CA LEU A 132 -4.48 3.87 1.80
C LEU A 132 -3.91 5.03 1.00
N TRP A 133 -4.05 4.98 -0.32
CA TRP A 133 -3.45 5.92 -1.26
C TRP A 133 -4.37 7.07 -1.65
N GLN A 134 -5.60 7.06 -1.16
CA GLN A 134 -6.60 8.12 -1.35
C GLN A 134 -6.85 8.48 -2.82
N PHE A 135 -7.13 7.45 -3.63
CA PHE A 135 -7.56 7.69 -4.99
C PHE A 135 -8.95 8.30 -5.05
N ILE A 136 -9.09 9.41 -5.80
CA ILE A 136 -10.41 9.88 -6.21
C ILE A 136 -10.97 8.96 -7.31
N PRO A 137 -12.29 8.88 -7.50
CA PRO A 137 -12.87 7.93 -8.46
C PRO A 137 -12.30 8.01 -9.86
N ALA A 138 -12.15 9.21 -10.40
CA ALA A 138 -11.66 9.42 -11.76
C ALA A 138 -10.22 8.94 -11.94
N THR A 139 -9.33 9.28 -11.00
CA THR A 139 -7.94 8.85 -11.06
C THR A 139 -7.84 7.34 -10.87
N GLY A 140 -8.67 6.78 -10.00
CA GLY A 140 -8.74 5.34 -9.83
C GLY A 140 -9.09 4.62 -11.14
N LYS A 141 -10.09 5.12 -11.87
CA LYS A 141 -10.47 4.57 -13.19
C LYS A 141 -9.35 4.70 -14.21
N ARG A 142 -8.67 5.84 -14.22
CA ARG A 142 -7.54 6.08 -15.12
C ARG A 142 -6.43 5.04 -14.94
N PHE A 143 -6.22 4.56 -13.72
CA PHE A 143 -5.23 3.54 -13.40
C PHE A 143 -5.82 2.15 -13.20
N ASN A 144 -6.99 1.90 -13.82
CA ASN A 144 -7.63 0.58 -13.91
C ASN A 144 -8.05 -0.02 -12.56
N LEU A 145 -8.39 0.81 -11.59
CA LEU A 145 -8.98 0.36 -10.34
C LEU A 145 -10.49 0.23 -10.50
N GLU A 146 -10.99 -1.01 -10.46
CA GLU A 146 -12.42 -1.27 -10.55
C GLU A 146 -13.18 -0.70 -9.36
N GLN A 147 -14.29 -0.03 -9.66
CA GLN A 147 -15.19 0.53 -8.66
C GLN A 147 -16.61 0.13 -9.07
N ASN A 148 -17.15 -0.91 -8.46
CA ASN A 148 -18.45 -1.42 -8.78
C ASN A 148 -19.21 -1.87 -7.52
N TRP A 149 -20.38 -2.43 -7.69
CA TRP A 149 -21.22 -2.88 -6.57
C TRP A 149 -20.55 -3.96 -5.74
N TRP A 150 -19.72 -4.80 -6.37
CA TRP A 150 -19.05 -5.92 -5.71
C TRP A 150 -17.78 -5.52 -4.98
N ARG A 151 -16.98 -4.64 -5.59
CA ARG A 151 -15.69 -4.27 -5.02
C ARG A 151 -15.24 -2.88 -5.45
N ASP A 152 -14.38 -2.31 -4.61
CA ASP A 152 -13.67 -1.07 -4.88
C ASP A 152 -12.18 -1.32 -4.72
N GLU A 153 -11.45 -1.42 -5.84
CA GLU A 153 -10.04 -1.73 -5.84
C GLU A 153 -9.16 -0.61 -5.28
N ARG A 154 -9.71 0.56 -5.08
CA ARG A 154 -8.97 1.64 -4.38
C ARG A 154 -8.64 1.25 -2.94
N ARG A 155 -9.35 0.29 -2.36
CA ARG A 155 -9.10 -0.26 -1.04
C ARG A 155 -8.37 -1.60 -1.07
N ASP A 156 -8.08 -2.14 -2.26
CA ASP A 156 -7.27 -3.33 -2.41
C ASP A 156 -5.78 -2.97 -2.29
N ILE A 157 -5.06 -3.62 -1.36
CA ILE A 157 -3.65 -3.27 -1.11
C ILE A 157 -2.77 -3.50 -2.34
N VAL A 158 -2.96 -4.59 -3.04
CA VAL A 158 -2.13 -4.93 -4.21
C VAL A 158 -2.47 -4.02 -5.39
N ALA A 159 -3.75 -3.95 -5.76
CA ALA A 159 -4.18 -3.15 -6.90
C ALA A 159 -3.90 -1.65 -6.70
N SER A 160 -4.23 -1.12 -5.52
CA SER A 160 -4.04 0.32 -5.26
C SER A 160 -2.58 0.71 -5.13
N THR A 161 -1.74 -0.17 -4.60
CA THR A 161 -0.29 0.09 -4.55
C THR A 161 0.31 0.13 -5.94
N ASN A 162 -0.02 -0.83 -6.80
CA ASN A 162 0.43 -0.81 -8.19
C ASN A 162 -0.01 0.49 -8.89
N ALA A 163 -1.27 0.86 -8.74
CA ALA A 163 -1.81 2.08 -9.34
C ALA A 163 -1.12 3.34 -8.83
N ALA A 164 -0.91 3.43 -7.50
CA ALA A 164 -0.25 4.59 -6.89
C ALA A 164 1.18 4.75 -7.39
N LEU A 165 1.94 3.65 -7.47
CA LEU A 165 3.32 3.70 -7.91
C LEU A 165 3.41 3.97 -9.42
N ASP A 166 2.48 3.45 -10.22
CA ASP A 166 2.39 3.79 -11.65
C ASP A 166 2.12 5.29 -11.83
N TYR A 167 1.18 5.83 -11.07
CA TYR A 167 0.86 7.26 -11.14
C TYR A 167 2.05 8.13 -10.69
N LEU A 168 2.66 7.79 -9.56
CA LEU A 168 3.84 8.51 -9.06
C LEU A 168 4.99 8.49 -10.07
N GLN A 169 5.24 7.35 -10.71
CA GLN A 169 6.27 7.25 -11.74
C GLN A 169 5.93 8.12 -12.95
N THR A 170 4.68 8.12 -13.39
CA THR A 170 4.20 8.94 -14.51
C THR A 170 4.45 10.42 -14.25
N ILE A 171 4.07 10.93 -13.07
CA ILE A 171 4.24 12.33 -12.76
C ILE A 171 5.70 12.70 -12.44
N TYR A 172 6.48 11.77 -11.91
CA TYR A 172 7.92 11.95 -11.78
C TYR A 172 8.59 12.09 -13.15
N ASP A 173 8.20 11.26 -14.11
CA ASP A 173 8.75 11.34 -15.47
C ASP A 173 8.43 12.67 -16.15
N MET A 174 7.32 13.30 -15.81
CA MET A 174 6.96 14.63 -16.32
C MET A 174 7.88 15.74 -15.81
N HIS A 175 8.34 15.63 -14.56
CA HIS A 175 9.01 16.72 -13.88
C HIS A 175 10.48 16.47 -13.56
N GLY A 176 10.87 15.20 -13.43
CA GLY A 176 12.22 14.84 -12.98
C GLY A 176 12.51 15.25 -11.53
N ASP A 177 11.48 15.54 -10.75
CA ASP A 177 11.57 16.06 -9.39
C ASP A 177 10.48 15.45 -8.53
N TRP A 178 10.88 14.81 -7.42
CA TRP A 178 9.92 14.14 -6.55
C TRP A 178 9.00 15.10 -5.79
N HIS A 179 9.48 16.27 -5.43
CA HIS A 179 8.64 17.25 -4.74
C HIS A 179 7.50 17.73 -5.65
N LEU A 180 7.80 17.97 -6.92
CA LEU A 180 6.78 18.33 -7.91
C LEU A 180 5.86 17.15 -8.22
N ALA A 181 6.38 15.93 -8.25
CA ALA A 181 5.58 14.73 -8.42
C ALA A 181 4.59 14.56 -7.26
N LEU A 182 5.05 14.74 -6.03
CA LEU A 182 4.20 14.67 -4.85
C LEU A 182 3.14 15.77 -4.81
N ALA A 183 3.52 16.99 -5.18
CA ALA A 183 2.55 18.07 -5.33
C ALA A 183 1.49 17.75 -6.37
N SER A 184 1.89 17.13 -7.48
CA SER A 184 0.98 16.68 -8.54
C SER A 184 0.07 15.55 -8.07
N TYR A 185 0.58 14.62 -7.27
CA TYR A 185 -0.22 13.55 -6.70
C TYR A 185 -1.36 14.10 -5.83
N ASN A 186 -1.08 15.14 -5.05
CA ASN A 186 -2.06 15.79 -4.18
C ASN A 186 -3.01 16.74 -4.92
N TRP A 187 -2.47 17.53 -5.82
CA TRP A 187 -3.19 18.66 -6.46
C TRP A 187 -3.60 18.40 -7.91
N GLY A 188 -3.03 17.38 -8.53
CA GLY A 188 -3.19 17.08 -9.95
C GLY A 188 -2.09 17.69 -10.79
N GLU A 189 -1.62 16.92 -11.77
CA GLU A 189 -0.53 17.32 -12.67
C GLU A 189 -0.90 18.53 -13.53
N GLY A 190 -2.18 18.70 -13.86
CA GLY A 190 -2.64 19.87 -14.61
C GLY A 190 -2.50 21.15 -13.80
N SER A 191 -2.85 21.10 -12.52
CA SER A 191 -2.72 22.26 -11.62
C SER A 191 -1.27 22.65 -11.38
N VAL A 192 -0.42 21.67 -11.15
CA VAL A 192 1.03 21.91 -10.99
C VAL A 192 1.61 22.47 -12.29
N GLY A 193 1.22 21.92 -13.44
CA GLY A 193 1.63 22.41 -14.75
C GLY A 193 1.27 23.88 -14.96
N ARG A 194 0.06 24.28 -14.58
CA ARG A 194 -0.38 25.68 -14.66
C ARG A 194 0.43 26.59 -13.73
N ALA A 195 0.70 26.14 -12.52
CA ALA A 195 1.53 26.88 -11.57
C ALA A 195 2.96 27.07 -12.09
N LEU A 196 3.54 26.03 -12.68
CA LEU A 196 4.86 26.09 -13.31
C LEU A 196 4.87 27.09 -14.47
N ASN A 197 3.87 27.05 -15.34
CA ASN A 197 3.75 27.97 -16.47
C ASN A 197 3.60 29.41 -16.01
N LYS A 198 2.84 29.65 -14.95
CA LYS A 198 2.69 31.01 -14.37
C LYS A 198 4.04 31.54 -13.87
N ASN A 199 4.79 30.72 -13.16
CA ASN A 199 6.11 31.12 -12.67
C ASN A 199 7.08 31.36 -13.83
N ARG A 200 7.06 30.52 -14.86
CA ARG A 200 7.89 30.74 -16.05
C ARG A 200 7.59 32.04 -16.72
N ALA A 201 6.32 32.40 -16.88
CA ALA A 201 5.90 33.67 -17.49
C ALA A 201 6.35 34.88 -16.67
N LEU A 202 6.50 34.71 -15.36
CA LEU A 202 6.94 35.78 -14.45
C LEU A 202 8.47 35.79 -14.22
N GLY A 203 9.19 34.85 -14.84
CA GLY A 203 10.65 34.71 -14.62
C GLY A 203 10.99 34.17 -13.24
N LEU A 204 10.06 33.49 -12.57
CA LEU A 204 10.26 32.89 -11.25
C LEU A 204 10.70 31.42 -11.36
N PRO A 205 11.37 30.91 -10.33
CA PRO A 205 11.77 29.48 -10.33
C PRO A 205 10.59 28.52 -10.40
N GLY A 206 10.84 27.35 -10.96
CA GLY A 206 9.86 26.26 -11.11
C GLY A 206 10.06 25.12 -10.13
N ASP A 207 10.62 25.37 -8.96
CA ASP A 207 10.73 24.40 -7.90
C ASP A 207 9.49 24.41 -6.99
N TYR A 208 9.32 23.33 -6.22
CA TYR A 208 8.16 23.17 -5.34
C TYR A 208 7.92 24.38 -4.42
N LEU A 209 8.97 24.84 -3.75
CA LEU A 209 8.85 25.92 -2.76
C LEU A 209 8.49 27.27 -3.38
N SER A 210 8.74 27.45 -4.69
CA SER A 210 8.48 28.70 -5.39
C SER A 210 7.08 28.79 -6.00
N LEU A 211 6.33 27.69 -6.04
CA LEU A 211 5.01 27.65 -6.65
C LEU A 211 3.94 28.24 -5.73
N THR A 212 2.95 28.88 -6.34
CA THR A 212 1.72 29.26 -5.66
C THR A 212 0.78 28.06 -5.67
N MET A 213 0.48 27.53 -4.49
CA MET A 213 -0.28 26.31 -4.32
C MET A 213 -1.32 26.46 -3.21
N PRO A 214 -2.38 25.66 -3.20
CA PRO A 214 -3.30 25.60 -2.06
C PRO A 214 -2.54 25.19 -0.78
N GLY A 215 -3.08 25.59 0.37
CA GLY A 215 -2.48 25.27 1.67
C GLY A 215 -2.27 23.78 1.87
N GLU A 216 -3.22 22.94 1.45
CA GLU A 216 -3.09 21.48 1.54
C GLU A 216 -1.84 20.98 0.81
N THR A 217 -1.65 21.43 -0.43
CA THR A 217 -0.49 21.00 -1.23
C THR A 217 0.81 21.56 -0.67
N LYS A 218 0.78 22.81 -0.21
CA LYS A 218 1.94 23.45 0.39
C LYS A 218 2.43 22.74 1.65
N ASN A 219 1.53 22.10 2.38
CA ASN A 219 1.84 21.36 3.61
C ASN A 219 2.12 19.88 3.35
N TYR A 220 1.79 19.38 2.17
CA TYR A 220 1.82 17.95 1.84
C TYR A 220 3.23 17.37 1.84
N VAL A 221 4.14 17.95 1.07
CA VAL A 221 5.53 17.48 0.99
C VAL A 221 6.27 17.68 2.32
N PRO A 222 6.10 18.83 3.02
CA PRO A 222 6.67 18.98 4.36
C PRO A 222 6.24 17.91 5.37
N LYS A 223 5.00 17.44 5.31
CA LYS A 223 4.55 16.35 6.17
C LYS A 223 5.31 15.05 5.89
N LEU A 224 5.48 14.71 4.62
CA LEU A 224 6.24 13.53 4.24
C LEU A 224 7.70 13.64 4.66
N GLN A 225 8.33 14.80 4.44
CA GLN A 225 9.70 15.04 4.86
C GLN A 225 9.86 14.94 6.37
N ALA A 226 8.88 15.45 7.12
CA ALA A 226 8.90 15.33 8.57
C ALA A 226 8.87 13.88 9.04
N LEU A 227 8.01 13.05 8.43
CA LEU A 227 7.96 11.63 8.73
C LEU A 227 9.27 10.93 8.35
N LYS A 228 9.83 11.26 7.19
CA LYS A 228 11.15 10.75 6.78
C LYS A 228 12.19 11.07 7.86
N ASN A 229 12.24 12.30 8.34
CA ASN A 229 13.20 12.72 9.37
C ASN A 229 13.04 11.92 10.65
N ILE A 230 11.81 11.66 11.08
CA ILE A 230 11.52 10.85 12.27
C ILE A 230 12.02 9.41 12.07
N PHE A 231 11.64 8.78 10.97
CA PHE A 231 12.01 7.38 10.73
C PHE A 231 13.47 7.21 10.29
N SER A 232 14.15 8.30 9.92
CA SER A 232 15.59 8.28 9.64
C SER A 232 16.44 8.14 10.90
N ASP A 233 15.88 8.39 12.07
CA ASP A 233 16.59 8.40 13.34
C ASP A 233 16.16 7.20 14.18
N PRO A 234 16.96 6.10 14.20
CA PRO A 234 16.61 4.91 14.97
C PRO A 234 16.46 5.17 16.48
N ALA A 235 17.25 6.10 17.01
CA ALA A 235 17.16 6.47 18.43
C ALA A 235 15.82 7.12 18.73
N LEU A 236 15.33 7.99 17.86
CA LEU A 236 14.04 8.65 18.02
C LEU A 236 12.88 7.64 17.86
N VAL A 237 13.00 6.71 16.92
CA VAL A 237 12.01 5.63 16.74
C VAL A 237 11.88 4.81 18.02
N THR A 238 13.00 4.48 18.65
CA THR A 238 13.02 3.76 19.93
C THR A 238 12.42 4.60 21.05
N GLU A 239 12.81 5.86 21.14
CA GLU A 239 12.32 6.80 22.17
C GLU A 239 10.80 6.97 22.09
N LEU A 240 10.24 7.04 20.87
CA LEU A 240 8.81 7.18 20.64
C LEU A 240 8.06 5.86 20.75
N ASN A 241 8.74 4.76 21.05
CA ASN A 241 8.16 3.41 21.11
C ASN A 241 7.42 3.00 19.84
N LEU A 242 7.99 3.35 18.69
CA LEU A 242 7.46 2.92 17.39
C LEU A 242 7.90 1.47 17.16
N SER A 243 6.95 0.58 17.02
CA SER A 243 7.21 -0.86 16.96
C SER A 243 8.09 -1.26 15.78
N PRO A 244 9.05 -2.17 15.98
CA PRO A 244 9.70 -2.81 14.85
C PRO A 244 8.69 -3.62 14.04
N ILE A 245 8.90 -3.69 12.72
CA ILE A 245 8.08 -4.49 11.81
C ILE A 245 8.98 -5.56 11.19
N PRO A 246 8.60 -6.84 11.27
CA PRO A 246 9.41 -7.89 10.67
C PRO A 246 9.56 -7.70 9.15
N ASN A 247 10.78 -7.91 8.65
CA ASN A 247 11.06 -7.81 7.22
C ASN A 247 10.69 -9.12 6.52
N ARG A 248 9.41 -9.38 6.42
CA ARG A 248 8.84 -10.55 5.75
C ARG A 248 7.41 -10.27 5.30
N PRO A 249 6.90 -10.99 4.29
CA PRO A 249 5.52 -10.82 3.86
C PRO A 249 4.53 -11.06 4.99
N TYR A 250 3.57 -10.16 5.13
CA TYR A 250 2.51 -10.30 6.11
C TYR A 250 1.33 -11.12 5.55
N PHE A 251 1.05 -10.96 4.27
CA PHE A 251 -0.12 -11.56 3.64
C PHE A 251 0.23 -12.32 2.36
N SER A 252 -0.67 -13.20 1.97
CA SER A 252 -0.70 -13.86 0.68
C SER A 252 -1.98 -13.52 -0.06
N THR A 253 -1.94 -13.56 -1.38
CA THR A 253 -3.11 -13.36 -2.22
C THR A 253 -3.56 -14.69 -2.79
N VAL A 254 -4.85 -14.97 -2.73
CA VAL A 254 -5.45 -16.18 -3.29
C VAL A 254 -6.55 -15.79 -4.26
N SER A 255 -6.55 -16.36 -5.46
CA SER A 255 -7.68 -16.32 -6.38
C SER A 255 -8.22 -17.71 -6.58
N LYS A 256 -9.50 -17.78 -6.90
CA LYS A 256 -10.18 -19.06 -7.13
C LYS A 256 -11.25 -18.90 -8.20
N THR A 257 -11.67 -20.01 -8.74
CA THR A 257 -12.61 -20.07 -9.89
C THR A 257 -14.06 -19.92 -9.48
N SER A 258 -14.37 -19.99 -8.19
CA SER A 258 -15.74 -19.91 -7.68
C SER A 258 -15.90 -18.74 -6.73
N SER A 259 -17.11 -18.19 -6.65
CA SER A 259 -17.46 -17.23 -5.62
C SER A 259 -17.36 -17.88 -4.24
N ILE A 260 -17.04 -17.09 -3.23
CA ILE A 260 -16.96 -17.56 -1.85
C ILE A 260 -17.59 -16.54 -0.92
N ASP A 261 -18.34 -17.04 0.07
CA ASP A 261 -18.83 -16.18 1.14
C ASP A 261 -17.69 -15.74 2.05
N VAL A 262 -17.72 -14.50 2.50
CA VAL A 262 -16.74 -13.95 3.45
C VAL A 262 -16.62 -14.82 4.69
N ASN A 263 -17.76 -15.28 5.24
CA ASN A 263 -17.78 -16.15 6.41
C ASN A 263 -17.09 -17.49 6.15
N VAL A 264 -17.30 -18.07 4.97
CA VAL A 264 -16.66 -19.33 4.58
C VAL A 264 -15.16 -19.14 4.42
N ALA A 265 -14.75 -18.06 3.76
CA ALA A 265 -13.34 -17.74 3.57
C ALA A 265 -12.61 -17.58 4.91
N ALA A 266 -13.18 -16.83 5.83
CA ALA A 266 -12.61 -16.66 7.18
C ALA A 266 -12.48 -17.99 7.92
N LYS A 267 -13.51 -18.85 7.83
CA LYS A 267 -13.49 -20.17 8.45
C LYS A 267 -12.39 -21.06 7.87
N LEU A 268 -12.24 -21.05 6.54
CA LEU A 268 -11.19 -21.83 5.88
C LEU A 268 -9.79 -21.35 6.26
N ALA A 269 -9.63 -20.05 6.50
CA ALA A 269 -8.37 -19.48 6.97
C ALA A 269 -8.16 -19.67 8.49
N GLU A 270 -9.16 -20.20 9.20
CA GLU A 270 -9.16 -20.33 10.65
C GLU A 270 -8.85 -19.02 11.35
N MET A 271 -9.59 -17.98 10.96
CA MET A 271 -9.44 -16.64 11.52
C MET A 271 -10.81 -16.00 11.76
N PRO A 272 -10.90 -15.06 12.70
CA PRO A 272 -12.15 -14.33 12.92
C PRO A 272 -12.59 -13.56 11.67
N VAL A 273 -13.89 -13.53 11.42
CA VAL A 273 -14.45 -12.80 10.26
C VAL A 273 -14.04 -11.34 10.27
N LYS A 274 -14.03 -10.71 11.43
CA LYS A 274 -13.64 -9.31 11.57
C LYS A 274 -12.22 -9.05 11.07
N GLU A 275 -11.29 -9.94 11.39
CA GLU A 275 -9.89 -9.82 10.94
C GLU A 275 -9.78 -10.06 9.43
N PHE A 276 -10.52 -11.04 8.91
CA PHE A 276 -10.57 -11.30 7.47
C PHE A 276 -11.09 -10.08 6.71
N VAL A 277 -12.19 -9.49 7.16
CA VAL A 277 -12.76 -8.29 6.56
C VAL A 277 -11.79 -7.11 6.62
N ALA A 278 -11.07 -6.95 7.72
CA ALA A 278 -10.08 -5.89 7.88
C ALA A 278 -8.95 -5.98 6.84
N LEU A 279 -8.56 -7.19 6.43
CA LEU A 279 -7.55 -7.41 5.38
C LEU A 279 -8.14 -7.32 3.97
N ASN A 280 -9.46 -7.37 3.84
CA ASN A 280 -10.16 -7.43 2.56
C ASN A 280 -11.17 -6.28 2.39
N PRO A 281 -10.76 -5.02 2.62
CA PRO A 281 -11.69 -3.90 2.58
C PRO A 281 -12.19 -3.56 1.18
N ALA A 282 -11.61 -4.15 0.14
CA ALA A 282 -12.02 -3.93 -1.24
C ALA A 282 -13.40 -4.54 -1.55
N HIS A 283 -13.77 -5.60 -0.86
CA HIS A 283 -15.01 -6.32 -1.13
C HIS A 283 -16.18 -5.67 -0.41
N ASN A 284 -17.18 -5.25 -1.19
CA ASN A 284 -18.32 -4.47 -0.70
C ASN A 284 -19.49 -5.32 -0.23
N ARG A 285 -19.46 -6.63 -0.47
CA ARG A 285 -20.59 -7.55 -0.21
C ARG A 285 -20.14 -8.73 0.64
N PRO A 286 -21.07 -9.45 1.25
CA PRO A 286 -20.74 -10.66 2.03
C PRO A 286 -20.23 -11.84 1.20
N VAL A 287 -20.21 -11.70 -0.13
CA VAL A 287 -19.69 -12.70 -1.05
C VAL A 287 -18.60 -12.07 -1.91
N ILE A 288 -17.55 -12.83 -2.16
CA ILE A 288 -16.44 -12.44 -3.04
C ILE A 288 -16.61 -13.19 -4.35
N GLN A 289 -16.67 -12.44 -5.45
CA GLN A 289 -16.87 -13.02 -6.78
C GLN A 289 -15.71 -13.92 -7.17
N ALA A 290 -16.01 -14.88 -8.06
CA ALA A 290 -14.99 -15.69 -8.72
C ALA A 290 -13.92 -14.79 -9.35
N GLU A 291 -12.69 -15.23 -9.31
CA GLU A 291 -11.51 -14.54 -9.83
C GLU A 291 -11.13 -13.25 -9.08
N SER A 292 -11.94 -12.79 -8.14
CA SER A 292 -11.55 -11.67 -7.29
C SER A 292 -10.56 -12.15 -6.22
N PRO A 293 -9.43 -11.44 -6.03
CA PRO A 293 -8.41 -11.88 -5.07
C PRO A 293 -8.88 -11.76 -3.63
N ILE A 294 -8.41 -12.70 -2.81
CA ILE A 294 -8.59 -12.70 -1.36
C ILE A 294 -7.23 -12.50 -0.73
N ILE A 295 -7.16 -11.65 0.27
CA ILE A 295 -5.96 -11.41 1.07
C ILE A 295 -6.10 -12.17 2.39
N ILE A 296 -5.12 -12.99 2.71
CA ILE A 296 -5.05 -13.71 3.98
C ILE A 296 -3.66 -13.57 4.58
N PRO A 297 -3.50 -13.71 5.91
CA PRO A 297 -2.16 -13.72 6.49
C PRO A 297 -1.30 -14.81 5.86
N ALA A 298 -0.04 -14.50 5.57
CA ALA A 298 0.87 -15.45 4.92
C ALA A 298 0.98 -16.76 5.71
N GLU A 299 0.98 -16.68 7.03
CA GLU A 299 1.02 -17.85 7.91
C GLU A 299 -0.23 -18.73 7.84
N LYS A 300 -1.33 -18.21 7.28
CA LYS A 300 -2.60 -18.94 7.12
C LYS A 300 -2.78 -19.55 5.73
N LEU A 301 -1.86 -19.30 4.80
CA LEU A 301 -2.02 -19.75 3.42
C LEU A 301 -2.15 -21.26 3.31
N GLU A 302 -1.24 -22.00 3.95
CA GLU A 302 -1.24 -23.45 3.90
C GLU A 302 -2.52 -24.02 4.50
N THR A 303 -2.93 -23.51 5.65
CA THR A 303 -4.18 -23.88 6.32
C THR A 303 -5.38 -23.61 5.41
N PHE A 304 -5.44 -22.42 4.82
CA PHE A 304 -6.52 -22.04 3.92
C PHE A 304 -6.61 -22.98 2.71
N MET A 305 -5.49 -23.25 2.06
CA MET A 305 -5.46 -24.10 0.86
C MET A 305 -5.84 -25.54 1.19
N SER A 306 -5.37 -26.07 2.31
CA SER A 306 -5.72 -27.41 2.77
C SER A 306 -7.21 -27.52 3.10
N ASN A 307 -7.75 -26.54 3.82
CA ASN A 307 -9.17 -26.51 4.17
C ASN A 307 -10.07 -26.31 2.94
N LEU A 308 -9.62 -25.50 1.99
CA LEU A 308 -10.34 -25.30 0.73
C LEU A 308 -10.47 -26.60 -0.05
N GLU A 309 -9.36 -27.33 -0.18
CA GLU A 309 -9.35 -28.65 -0.85
C GLU A 309 -10.29 -29.64 -0.16
N ALA A 310 -10.24 -29.72 1.16
CA ALA A 310 -11.13 -30.59 1.93
C ALA A 310 -12.60 -30.18 1.76
N HIS A 311 -12.88 -28.89 1.75
CA HIS A 311 -14.23 -28.37 1.56
C HIS A 311 -14.78 -28.73 0.17
N GLU A 312 -13.99 -28.54 -0.86
CA GLU A 312 -14.36 -28.88 -2.24
C GLU A 312 -14.57 -30.38 -2.40
N SER A 313 -13.71 -31.20 -1.78
CA SER A 313 -13.85 -32.66 -1.81
C SER A 313 -15.12 -33.16 -1.13
N SER A 314 -15.65 -32.40 -0.17
CA SER A 314 -16.90 -32.74 0.51
C SER A 314 -18.15 -32.29 -0.25
N ASN A 315 -17.98 -31.66 -1.42
CA ASN A 315 -19.07 -31.11 -2.26
C ASN A 315 -19.93 -30.06 -1.55
N LYS A 316 -19.38 -29.40 -0.54
CA LYS A 316 -20.06 -28.28 0.12
C LYS A 316 -19.89 -27.01 -0.70
N PRO A 317 -20.93 -26.18 -0.83
CA PRO A 317 -20.79 -24.93 -1.57
C PRO A 317 -19.87 -23.95 -0.83
N LEU A 318 -19.12 -23.17 -1.61
CA LEU A 318 -18.31 -22.07 -1.08
C LEU A 318 -19.14 -20.82 -0.85
N SER A 319 -20.24 -20.69 -1.57
CA SER A 319 -21.16 -19.56 -1.44
C SER A 319 -22.60 -20.05 -1.40
N TYR A 320 -23.34 -19.48 -0.48
CA TYR A 320 -24.79 -19.66 -0.41
C TYR A 320 -25.51 -18.46 -1.05
N TRP A 321 -24.74 -17.57 -1.69
CA TRP A 321 -25.29 -16.43 -2.41
C TRP A 321 -26.07 -16.90 -3.62
N GLN A 322 -27.28 -16.34 -3.79
CA GLN A 322 -28.14 -16.57 -4.95
C GLN A 322 -28.47 -15.21 -5.58
N SER A 323 -28.47 -15.17 -6.91
CA SER A 323 -28.93 -14.02 -7.64
C SER A 323 -30.31 -14.34 -8.23
N TYR A 324 -31.19 -13.37 -8.23
CA TYR A 324 -32.49 -13.46 -8.83
C TYR A 324 -32.74 -12.19 -9.66
N THR A 325 -33.06 -12.40 -10.93
CA THR A 325 -33.44 -11.29 -11.80
C THR A 325 -34.94 -11.11 -11.73
N LEU A 326 -35.38 -9.95 -11.25
CA LEU A 326 -36.81 -9.64 -11.18
C LEU A 326 -37.41 -9.68 -12.58
N ARG A 327 -38.55 -10.36 -12.71
CA ARG A 327 -39.35 -10.43 -13.93
C ARG A 327 -40.43 -9.35 -13.89
N PRO A 328 -40.98 -8.99 -15.05
CA PRO A 328 -42.17 -8.11 -15.09
C PRO A 328 -43.25 -8.62 -14.13
N GLY A 329 -43.74 -7.76 -13.25
CA GLY A 329 -44.74 -8.11 -12.25
C GLY A 329 -44.20 -8.60 -10.91
N ASP A 330 -42.92 -8.92 -10.81
CA ASP A 330 -42.30 -9.29 -9.54
C ASP A 330 -42.16 -8.06 -8.63
N LYS A 331 -42.44 -8.27 -7.37
CA LYS A 331 -42.21 -7.27 -6.33
C LYS A 331 -41.15 -7.81 -5.38
N LEU A 332 -40.22 -6.97 -4.99
CA LEU A 332 -39.10 -7.37 -4.12
C LEU A 332 -39.63 -7.92 -2.78
N GLU A 333 -40.66 -7.32 -2.20
CA GLU A 333 -41.27 -7.79 -0.98
C GLU A 333 -41.86 -9.21 -1.07
N ASN A 334 -42.21 -9.67 -2.27
CA ASN A 334 -42.69 -11.02 -2.51
C ASN A 334 -41.61 -12.01 -2.88
N VAL A 335 -40.53 -11.53 -3.48
CA VAL A 335 -39.40 -12.37 -3.94
C VAL A 335 -38.37 -12.59 -2.84
N ALA A 336 -38.00 -11.55 -2.11
CA ALA A 336 -36.95 -11.63 -1.09
C ALA A 336 -37.17 -12.73 -0.06
N PRO A 337 -38.40 -12.94 0.51
CA PRO A 337 -38.63 -14.00 1.49
C PRO A 337 -38.34 -15.41 0.96
N ARG A 338 -38.50 -15.64 -0.35
CA ARG A 338 -38.19 -16.96 -0.97
C ARG A 338 -36.70 -17.31 -0.85
N PHE A 339 -35.84 -16.32 -0.67
CA PHE A 339 -34.40 -16.49 -0.49
C PHE A 339 -33.96 -16.25 0.95
N GLY A 340 -34.89 -16.18 1.92
CA GLY A 340 -34.58 -15.94 3.31
C GLY A 340 -34.07 -14.54 3.59
N MET A 341 -34.45 -13.57 2.74
CA MET A 341 -33.99 -12.19 2.83
C MET A 341 -35.13 -11.28 3.31
N SER A 342 -34.75 -10.17 3.93
CA SER A 342 -35.69 -9.09 4.26
C SER A 342 -35.44 -7.90 3.34
N VAL A 343 -36.50 -7.14 3.08
CA VAL A 343 -36.41 -5.87 2.35
C VAL A 343 -36.12 -4.78 3.36
N ALA A 344 -34.96 -4.12 3.21
CA ALA A 344 -34.56 -3.01 4.07
C ALA A 344 -34.96 -1.67 3.46
#